data_bbba5b3bce4c8036607e0438bb48393b
#
_entry.id   bbba5b3bce4c8036607e0438bb48393b
#
_cell.length_a   1.000
_cell.length_b   1.000
_cell.length_c   1.000
_cell.angle_alpha   90.00
_cell.angle_beta   90.00
_cell.angle_gamma   90.00
#
_symmetry.space_group_name_H-M   'P 1'
#
loop_
_entity.id
_entity.type
_entity.pdbx_description
1 polymer ?
#
loop_
_entity_poly.entity_id
_entity_poly.type
_entity_poly.pdbx_seq_one_letter_code
_entity_poly.pdbx_strand_id
1 'polypeptide(L)'
;MQTSWQWHRRLLHNLATPEKSVLRLNLDETSIVLNHDGQKGVVTSSADNKVVLVNKKSKQRGTLTHVVLVCDDNEIQPLLPQMIIGNEHVLRVRDMNELAPDIPKNVFLVRAKSSWITVPLLIVLFEMLRKSLDAKNVTKHPVLLMDACPVHLHAHVWRAARRQRIYLCFVPASLTWLVQPLDVAIIRKLKAFVRAHYKRTQVQHATACVDLVHVVRILVRAIAKNSAGPDMEQCFRRLRLCCLWHWSQITDLVLLCKSWLSQHCRSR
;
A
#
# COMPACT_ATOMS: atom_id res chain seq x y z
N MET A 1 -14.29 -18.98 -6.50
CA MET A 1 -13.29 -19.04 -5.40
C MET A 1 -12.30 -20.19 -5.56
N GLN A 2 -12.77 -21.45 -5.70
CA GLN A 2 -11.89 -22.64 -5.81
C GLN A 2 -10.86 -22.53 -6.96
N THR A 3 -11.25 -22.01 -8.12
CA THR A 3 -10.39 -21.89 -9.33
C THR A 3 -9.23 -20.91 -9.16
N SER A 4 -9.42 -19.76 -8.50
CA SER A 4 -8.36 -18.76 -8.26
C SER A 4 -7.28 -19.30 -7.32
N TRP A 5 -7.68 -20.00 -6.26
CA TRP A 5 -6.77 -20.61 -5.30
C TRP A 5 -6.03 -21.82 -5.87
N GLN A 6 -6.68 -22.64 -6.69
CA GLN A 6 -6.04 -23.75 -7.38
C GLN A 6 -4.98 -23.25 -8.37
N TRP A 7 -5.25 -22.15 -9.07
CA TRP A 7 -4.28 -21.54 -9.97
C TRP A 7 -3.08 -21.00 -9.19
N HIS A 8 -3.30 -20.29 -8.07
CA HIS A 8 -2.27 -19.76 -7.20
C HIS A 8 -1.35 -20.87 -6.66
N ARG A 9 -1.95 -21.95 -6.17
CA ARG A 9 -1.20 -23.14 -5.70
C ARG A 9 -0.35 -23.76 -6.81
N ARG A 10 -0.92 -23.97 -7.97
CA ARG A 10 -0.18 -24.49 -9.13
C ARG A 10 0.97 -23.58 -9.52
N LEU A 11 0.72 -22.26 -9.56
CA LEU A 11 1.75 -21.28 -9.85
C LEU A 11 2.92 -21.38 -8.87
N LEU A 12 2.66 -21.34 -7.57
CA LEU A 12 3.70 -21.44 -6.56
C LEU A 12 4.43 -22.78 -6.62
N HIS A 13 3.72 -23.87 -6.79
CA HIS A 13 4.31 -25.20 -6.92
C HIS A 13 5.22 -25.34 -8.14
N ASN A 14 4.81 -24.77 -9.27
CA ASN A 14 5.58 -24.84 -10.50
C ASN A 14 6.78 -23.89 -10.52
N LEU A 15 6.72 -22.79 -9.75
CA LEU A 15 7.80 -21.80 -9.66
C LEU A 15 8.83 -22.16 -8.58
N ALA A 16 8.41 -22.79 -7.49
CA ALA A 16 9.30 -23.22 -6.42
C ALA A 16 9.99 -24.53 -6.83
N THR A 17 11.22 -24.42 -7.31
CA THR A 17 12.10 -25.58 -7.51
C THR A 17 13.13 -25.63 -6.38
N PRO A 18 13.83 -26.78 -6.15
CA PRO A 18 14.92 -26.86 -5.18
C PRO A 18 16.00 -25.78 -5.39
N GLU A 19 16.17 -25.34 -6.63
CA GLU A 19 17.19 -24.36 -7.03
C GLU A 19 16.70 -22.90 -7.07
N LYS A 20 15.37 -22.66 -7.12
CA LYS A 20 14.78 -21.34 -7.27
C LYS A 20 13.64 -21.12 -6.30
N SER A 21 13.88 -20.23 -5.35
CA SER A 21 12.84 -19.80 -4.41
C SER A 21 11.95 -18.71 -4.99
N VAL A 22 10.78 -18.52 -4.40
CA VAL A 22 9.81 -17.49 -4.75
C VAL A 22 10.00 -16.27 -3.86
N LEU A 23 10.00 -15.08 -4.46
CA LEU A 23 9.86 -13.80 -3.76
C LEU A 23 8.38 -13.39 -3.80
N ARG A 24 7.73 -13.38 -2.64
CA ARG A 24 6.34 -12.95 -2.54
C ARG A 24 6.27 -11.46 -2.37
N LEU A 25 5.51 -10.83 -3.25
CA LEU A 25 5.26 -9.40 -3.26
C LEU A 25 3.78 -9.14 -3.08
N ASN A 26 3.44 -8.03 -2.44
CA ASN A 26 2.07 -7.52 -2.40
C ASN A 26 2.05 -6.05 -2.77
N LEU A 27 1.14 -5.69 -3.67
CA LEU A 27 0.87 -4.32 -4.10
C LEU A 27 -0.55 -3.95 -3.73
N ASP A 28 -0.71 -2.73 -3.24
CA ASP A 28 -2.01 -2.12 -2.97
C ASP A 28 -1.91 -0.60 -2.97
N GLU A 29 -3.01 0.09 -3.20
CA GLU A 29 -3.12 1.54 -3.16
C GLU A 29 -3.78 2.01 -1.87
N THR A 30 -3.22 3.07 -1.30
CA THR A 30 -3.86 3.70 -0.16
C THR A 30 -3.94 5.20 -0.33
N SER A 31 -5.13 5.74 -0.10
CA SER A 31 -5.37 7.18 -0.10
C SER A 31 -4.84 7.81 1.18
N ILE A 32 -4.06 8.89 1.03
CA ILE A 32 -3.59 9.77 2.08
C ILE A 32 -4.33 11.09 1.95
N VAL A 33 -5.21 11.34 2.89
CA VAL A 33 -6.00 12.59 2.94
C VAL A 33 -5.11 13.71 3.46
N LEU A 34 -5.07 14.83 2.74
CA LEU A 34 -4.24 15.99 3.10
C LEU A 34 -4.81 16.79 4.28
N ASN A 35 -6.08 16.63 4.55
CA ASN A 35 -6.75 17.24 5.69
C ASN A 35 -7.38 16.16 6.57
N HIS A 36 -6.78 15.91 7.72
CA HIS A 36 -7.24 14.90 8.66
C HIS A 36 -8.34 15.37 9.63
N ASP A 37 -8.71 16.64 9.58
CA ASP A 37 -9.69 17.22 10.51
C ASP A 37 -11.15 17.14 10.01
N GLY A 38 -11.51 16.03 9.43
CA GLY A 38 -12.90 15.73 9.05
C GLY A 38 -13.85 15.45 10.21
N GLN A 39 -13.39 15.48 11.46
CA GLN A 39 -14.23 15.21 12.63
C GLN A 39 -14.30 16.44 13.54
N LYS A 40 -15.53 16.92 13.72
CA LYS A 40 -16.07 17.86 14.72
C LYS A 40 -15.00 18.52 15.61
N GLY A 41 -14.66 19.76 15.30
CA GLY A 41 -13.90 20.59 16.23
C GLY A 41 -14.71 20.76 17.52
N VAL A 42 -14.15 20.38 18.66
CA VAL A 42 -14.72 20.73 19.94
C VAL A 42 -14.40 22.20 20.17
N VAL A 43 -15.42 23.04 20.12
CA VAL A 43 -15.31 24.42 20.54
C VAL A 43 -15.33 24.42 22.07
N THR A 44 -14.19 24.67 22.70
CA THR A 44 -14.16 24.93 24.15
C THR A 44 -14.24 26.44 24.36
N SER A 45 -15.03 26.85 25.34
CA SER A 45 -15.18 28.26 25.70
C SER A 45 -13.84 28.84 26.18
N SER A 46 -13.70 30.14 26.07
CA SER A 46 -12.49 30.91 26.39
C SER A 46 -11.94 30.79 27.81
N ALA A 47 -12.66 30.11 28.72
CA ALA A 47 -12.26 29.92 30.11
C ALA A 47 -11.10 28.91 30.30
N ASP A 48 -10.85 28.00 29.35
CA ASP A 48 -9.93 26.87 29.52
C ASP A 48 -8.59 26.99 28.80
N ASN A 49 -8.23 28.13 28.23
CA ASN A 49 -6.99 28.33 27.43
C ASN A 49 -6.72 27.23 26.35
N LYS A 50 -7.74 26.56 25.87
CA LYS A 50 -7.61 25.56 24.82
C LYS A 50 -7.72 26.23 23.45
N VAL A 51 -6.65 26.13 22.65
CA VAL A 51 -6.63 26.59 21.27
C VAL A 51 -7.51 25.69 20.42
N VAL A 52 -8.61 26.23 19.92
CA VAL A 52 -9.47 25.53 18.96
C VAL A 52 -9.01 25.86 17.56
N LEU A 53 -8.47 24.86 16.86
CA LEU A 53 -8.12 24.98 15.47
C LEU A 53 -9.36 24.75 14.61
N VAL A 54 -9.96 25.81 14.08
CA VAL A 54 -11.10 25.73 13.18
C VAL A 54 -10.60 25.56 11.73
N ASN A 55 -10.77 24.38 11.17
CA ASN A 55 -10.48 24.16 9.75
C ASN A 55 -11.60 24.65 8.87
N LYS A 56 -11.30 25.62 8.00
CA LYS A 56 -12.20 25.98 6.90
C LYS A 56 -12.23 24.84 5.89
N LYS A 57 -13.33 24.09 5.84
CA LYS A 57 -13.57 22.91 4.98
C LYS A 57 -13.29 23.11 3.48
N SER A 58 -13.10 24.33 3.01
CA SER A 58 -13.08 24.67 1.58
C SER A 58 -11.72 24.62 0.90
N LYS A 59 -10.61 24.64 1.62
CA LYS A 59 -9.29 24.92 1.00
C LYS A 59 -8.38 23.72 0.74
N GLN A 60 -8.64 22.51 1.28
CA GLN A 60 -7.75 21.36 1.03
C GLN A 60 -8.53 20.04 0.89
N ARG A 61 -9.35 19.94 -0.15
CA ARG A 61 -9.88 18.66 -0.63
C ARG A 61 -8.85 18.04 -1.58
N GLY A 62 -7.74 17.58 -1.05
CA GLY A 62 -6.73 16.88 -1.84
C GLY A 62 -6.44 15.53 -1.24
N THR A 63 -6.19 14.56 -2.09
CA THR A 63 -5.69 13.26 -1.70
C THR A 63 -4.42 12.96 -2.49
N LEU A 64 -3.47 12.31 -1.83
CA LEU A 64 -2.38 11.61 -2.50
C LEU A 64 -2.71 10.12 -2.47
N THR A 65 -2.32 9.40 -3.50
CA THR A 65 -2.35 7.94 -3.46
C THR A 65 -0.94 7.43 -3.30
N HIS A 66 -0.70 6.65 -2.25
CA HIS A 66 0.52 5.89 -2.11
C HIS A 66 0.28 4.48 -2.63
N VAL A 67 0.99 4.11 -3.68
CA VAL A 67 1.06 2.75 -4.20
C VAL A 67 2.16 2.04 -3.42
N VAL A 68 1.73 1.15 -2.55
CA VAL A 68 2.59 0.45 -1.58
C VAL A 68 3.01 -0.88 -2.17
N LEU A 69 4.31 -1.13 -2.19
CA LEU A 69 4.87 -2.42 -2.59
C LEU A 69 5.70 -3.00 -1.44
N VAL A 70 5.40 -4.23 -1.06
CA VAL A 70 6.11 -4.95 -0.01
C VAL A 70 6.47 -6.36 -0.45
N CYS A 71 7.49 -6.97 0.19
CA CYS A 71 7.87 -8.36 -0.04
C CYS A 71 8.15 -9.10 1.27
N ASP A 72 8.30 -10.42 1.16
CA ASP A 72 8.61 -11.32 2.27
C ASP A 72 10.12 -11.46 2.55
N ASP A 73 10.94 -10.60 1.94
CA ASP A 73 12.39 -10.61 2.11
C ASP A 73 12.85 -9.24 2.66
N ASN A 74 13.41 -9.26 3.87
CA ASN A 74 13.78 -8.05 4.59
C ASN A 74 14.98 -7.31 3.95
N GLU A 75 15.82 -8.00 3.20
CA GLU A 75 16.97 -7.39 2.50
C GLU A 75 16.52 -6.70 1.21
N ILE A 76 15.50 -7.25 0.56
CA ILE A 76 14.94 -6.70 -0.69
C ILE A 76 13.93 -5.59 -0.40
N GLN A 77 13.19 -5.68 0.70
CA GLN A 77 12.13 -4.73 1.06
C GLN A 77 12.54 -3.25 0.96
N PRO A 78 13.69 -2.79 1.46
CA PRO A 78 14.10 -1.37 1.37
C PRO A 78 14.37 -0.87 -0.06
N LEU A 79 14.53 -1.77 -1.01
CA LEU A 79 14.87 -1.46 -2.39
C LEU A 79 13.64 -1.35 -3.30
N LEU A 80 12.50 -1.84 -2.82
CA LEU A 80 11.28 -1.88 -3.61
C LEU A 80 10.79 -0.47 -3.95
N PRO A 81 10.39 -0.24 -5.22
CA PRO A 81 9.85 1.04 -5.63
C PRO A 81 8.54 1.32 -4.89
N GLN A 82 8.42 2.54 -4.42
CA GLN A 82 7.20 3.10 -3.83
C GLN A 82 6.74 4.27 -4.69
N MET A 83 5.46 4.40 -4.97
CA MET A 83 4.97 5.50 -5.80
C MET A 83 3.96 6.35 -5.05
N ILE A 84 4.14 7.67 -5.07
CA ILE A 84 3.19 8.64 -4.51
C ILE A 84 2.60 9.42 -5.69
N ILE A 85 1.30 9.30 -5.90
CA ILE A 85 0.58 9.96 -7.00
C ILE A 85 -0.21 11.13 -6.44
N GLY A 86 0.05 12.32 -6.99
CA GLY A 86 -0.72 13.53 -6.69
C GLY A 86 -1.41 14.07 -7.94
N ASN A 87 -2.65 14.57 -7.74
CA ASN A 87 -3.33 15.32 -8.78
C ASN A 87 -2.55 16.61 -9.09
N GLU A 88 -2.49 17.01 -10.35
CA GLU A 88 -1.74 18.19 -10.82
C GLU A 88 -2.21 19.53 -10.23
N HIS A 89 -3.46 19.60 -9.74
CA HIS A 89 -3.97 20.78 -9.02
C HIS A 89 -3.54 20.81 -7.55
N VAL A 90 -3.22 19.64 -6.98
CA VAL A 90 -2.80 19.48 -5.59
C VAL A 90 -1.27 19.49 -5.49
N LEU A 91 -0.60 18.65 -6.29
CA LEU A 91 0.85 18.53 -6.36
C LEU A 91 1.38 19.40 -7.50
N ARG A 92 1.87 20.59 -7.18
CA ARG A 92 2.38 21.55 -8.17
C ARG A 92 3.82 21.24 -8.52
N VAL A 93 4.29 21.74 -9.68
CA VAL A 93 5.68 21.56 -10.11
C VAL A 93 6.67 22.15 -9.09
N ARG A 94 6.37 23.30 -8.51
CA ARG A 94 7.19 23.91 -7.45
C ARG A 94 7.34 22.99 -6.23
N ASP A 95 6.24 22.31 -5.83
CA ASP A 95 6.23 21.41 -4.68
C ASP A 95 7.09 20.16 -4.95
N MET A 96 7.07 19.67 -6.19
CA MET A 96 7.96 18.59 -6.63
C MET A 96 9.44 18.99 -6.60
N ASN A 97 9.77 20.20 -7.08
CA ASN A 97 11.14 20.71 -7.05
C ASN A 97 11.63 20.92 -5.61
N GLU A 98 10.78 21.42 -4.73
CA GLU A 98 11.10 21.56 -3.30
C GLU A 98 11.32 20.21 -2.60
N LEU A 99 10.54 19.20 -2.98
CA LEU A 99 10.61 17.85 -2.40
C LEU A 99 11.76 17.00 -2.95
N ALA A 100 12.24 17.31 -4.15
CA ALA A 100 13.22 16.47 -4.85
C ALA A 100 14.44 16.05 -4.01
N PRO A 101 15.04 16.92 -3.17
CA PRO A 101 16.17 16.55 -2.31
C PRO A 101 15.81 15.56 -1.19
N ASP A 102 14.52 15.55 -0.78
CA ASP A 102 14.03 14.77 0.36
C ASP A 102 13.50 13.39 -0.06
N ILE A 103 13.34 13.14 -1.37
CA ILE A 103 12.76 11.91 -1.90
C ILE A 103 13.84 10.82 -2.03
N PRO A 104 13.72 9.68 -1.33
CA PRO A 104 14.64 8.56 -1.49
C PRO A 104 14.62 7.98 -2.91
N LYS A 105 15.72 7.38 -3.32
CA LYS A 105 15.90 6.83 -4.70
C LYS A 105 14.82 5.79 -5.09
N ASN A 106 14.26 5.10 -4.13
CA ASN A 106 13.20 4.10 -4.33
C ASN A 106 11.78 4.65 -4.21
N VAL A 107 11.62 5.96 -3.95
CA VAL A 107 10.30 6.61 -3.89
C VAL A 107 10.11 7.50 -5.10
N PHE A 108 9.00 7.35 -5.80
CA PHE A 108 8.68 8.08 -7.02
C PHE A 108 7.48 8.98 -6.78
N LEU A 109 7.69 10.26 -6.88
CA LEU A 109 6.63 11.26 -6.79
C LEU A 109 6.10 11.54 -8.21
N VAL A 110 4.83 11.25 -8.44
CA VAL A 110 4.18 11.33 -9.75
C VAL A 110 3.08 12.38 -9.71
N ARG A 111 3.13 13.30 -10.66
CA ARG A 111 2.10 14.29 -10.91
C ARG A 111 1.25 13.85 -12.10
N ALA A 112 -0.06 13.69 -11.91
CA ALA A 112 -0.98 13.19 -12.93
C ALA A 112 -2.30 13.97 -12.93
N LYS A 113 -3.14 13.78 -13.95
CA LYS A 113 -4.47 14.40 -14.03
C LYS A 113 -5.40 13.98 -12.87
N SER A 114 -5.20 12.79 -12.32
CA SER A 114 -5.90 12.30 -11.14
C SER A 114 -4.92 11.65 -10.19
N SER A 115 -5.28 11.53 -8.91
CA SER A 115 -4.46 10.82 -7.93
C SER A 115 -4.65 9.28 -7.96
N TRP A 116 -5.39 8.73 -8.91
CA TRP A 116 -5.57 7.29 -9.05
C TRP A 116 -4.46 6.65 -9.88
N ILE A 117 -4.14 5.39 -9.55
CA ILE A 117 -3.23 4.60 -10.38
C ILE A 117 -3.88 4.34 -11.75
N THR A 118 -3.06 4.35 -12.78
CA THR A 118 -3.47 4.07 -14.16
C THR A 118 -2.65 2.93 -14.74
N VAL A 119 -3.14 2.32 -15.82
CA VAL A 119 -2.42 1.23 -16.50
C VAL A 119 -0.98 1.63 -16.87
N PRO A 120 -0.72 2.82 -17.47
CA PRO A 120 0.66 3.24 -17.75
C PRO A 120 1.54 3.35 -16.50
N LEU A 121 1.02 3.92 -15.40
CA LEU A 121 1.79 4.05 -14.15
C LEU A 121 2.12 2.70 -13.53
N LEU A 122 1.20 1.74 -13.60
CA LEU A 122 1.44 0.39 -13.12
C LEU A 122 2.51 -0.34 -13.95
N ILE A 123 2.51 -0.13 -15.28
CA ILE A 123 3.55 -0.66 -16.17
C ILE A 123 4.92 -0.09 -15.79
N VAL A 124 5.02 1.22 -15.59
CA VAL A 124 6.25 1.88 -15.15
C VAL A 124 6.72 1.32 -13.79
N LEU A 125 5.79 1.09 -12.86
CA LEU A 125 6.13 0.49 -11.57
C LEU A 125 6.71 -0.92 -11.71
N PHE A 126 6.21 -1.74 -12.64
CA PHE A 126 6.78 -3.07 -12.92
C PHE A 126 8.20 -2.98 -13.50
N GLU A 127 8.46 -2.02 -14.37
CA GLU A 127 9.80 -1.78 -14.91
C GLU A 127 10.79 -1.35 -13.80
N MET A 128 10.34 -0.47 -12.91
CA MET A 128 11.13 -0.04 -11.75
C MET A 128 11.40 -1.20 -10.79
N LEU A 129 10.37 -2.03 -10.51
CA LEU A 129 10.52 -3.24 -9.70
C LEU A 129 11.57 -4.17 -10.32
N ARG A 130 11.50 -4.44 -11.63
CA ARG A 130 12.47 -5.30 -12.30
C ARG A 130 13.89 -4.75 -12.16
N LYS A 131 14.08 -3.44 -12.42
CA LYS A 131 15.40 -2.78 -12.26
C LYS A 131 15.94 -2.91 -10.84
N SER A 132 15.10 -2.76 -9.82
CA SER A 132 15.52 -2.92 -8.42
C SER A 132 15.95 -4.35 -8.11
N LEU A 133 15.23 -5.35 -8.61
CA LEU A 133 15.56 -6.76 -8.42
C LEU A 133 16.85 -7.16 -9.17
N ASP A 134 17.02 -6.67 -10.40
CA ASP A 134 18.22 -6.94 -11.21
C ASP A 134 19.47 -6.30 -10.61
N ALA A 135 19.36 -5.07 -10.11
CA ALA A 135 20.48 -4.36 -9.45
C ALA A 135 21.00 -5.09 -8.20
N LYS A 136 20.23 -5.98 -7.61
CA LYS A 136 20.61 -6.83 -6.47
C LYS A 136 20.83 -8.29 -6.85
N ASN A 137 20.84 -8.61 -8.15
CA ASN A 137 21.01 -9.98 -8.63
C ASN A 137 20.03 -10.97 -7.97
N VAL A 138 18.77 -10.53 -7.76
CA VAL A 138 17.75 -11.38 -7.14
C VAL A 138 17.39 -12.51 -8.08
N THR A 139 17.73 -13.73 -7.71
CA THR A 139 17.45 -14.96 -8.48
C THR A 139 16.06 -15.53 -8.22
N LYS A 140 15.38 -15.05 -7.17
CA LYS A 140 14.02 -15.49 -6.79
C LYS A 140 12.98 -15.12 -7.86
N HIS A 141 11.97 -15.96 -8.03
CA HIS A 141 10.83 -15.66 -8.89
C HIS A 141 9.85 -14.68 -8.21
N PRO A 142 9.68 -13.45 -8.72
CA PRO A 142 8.75 -12.48 -8.13
C PRO A 142 7.31 -12.87 -8.43
N VAL A 143 6.54 -13.16 -7.40
CA VAL A 143 5.09 -13.41 -7.47
C VAL A 143 4.38 -12.24 -6.79
N LEU A 144 3.64 -11.46 -7.57
CA LEU A 144 2.98 -10.23 -7.13
C LEU A 144 1.51 -10.45 -6.87
N LEU A 145 1.12 -10.31 -5.61
CA LEU A 145 -0.24 -10.37 -5.13
C LEU A 145 -0.89 -8.98 -5.23
N MET A 146 -2.05 -8.90 -5.86
CA MET A 146 -2.84 -7.67 -6.02
C MET A 146 -4.33 -7.98 -5.87
N ASP A 147 -5.16 -6.96 -5.65
CA ASP A 147 -6.60 -7.09 -5.77
C ASP A 147 -7.04 -7.21 -7.25
N ALA A 148 -8.28 -7.65 -7.46
CA ALA A 148 -8.85 -7.85 -8.79
C ALA A 148 -9.57 -6.59 -9.32
N CYS A 149 -8.98 -5.40 -9.18
CA CYS A 149 -9.56 -4.19 -9.75
C CYS A 149 -9.38 -4.11 -11.28
N PRO A 150 -10.21 -3.35 -12.00
CA PRO A 150 -10.16 -3.30 -13.48
C PRO A 150 -8.80 -2.87 -14.03
N VAL A 151 -8.09 -1.97 -13.36
CA VAL A 151 -6.74 -1.52 -13.78
C VAL A 151 -5.75 -2.67 -13.72
N HIS A 152 -5.78 -3.47 -12.65
CA HIS A 152 -4.88 -4.61 -12.46
C HIS A 152 -5.17 -5.74 -13.44
N LEU A 153 -6.43 -5.95 -13.79
CA LEU A 153 -6.86 -7.00 -14.74
C LEU A 153 -6.65 -6.63 -16.21
N HIS A 154 -6.20 -5.42 -16.51
CA HIS A 154 -6.06 -4.95 -17.87
C HIS A 154 -5.00 -5.74 -18.66
N ALA A 155 -5.30 -6.09 -19.92
CA ALA A 155 -4.44 -6.93 -20.75
C ALA A 155 -3.02 -6.38 -20.94
N HIS A 156 -2.83 -5.05 -20.95
CA HIS A 156 -1.51 -4.43 -21.05
C HIS A 156 -0.68 -4.65 -19.77
N VAL A 157 -1.32 -4.69 -18.61
CA VAL A 157 -0.68 -4.99 -17.31
C VAL A 157 -0.13 -6.42 -17.32
N TRP A 158 -0.94 -7.38 -17.76
CA TRP A 158 -0.50 -8.77 -17.91
C TRP A 158 0.69 -8.93 -18.85
N ARG A 159 0.64 -8.26 -20.00
CA ARG A 159 1.74 -8.29 -20.98
C ARG A 159 3.00 -7.65 -20.43
N ALA A 160 2.87 -6.55 -19.69
CA ALA A 160 4.01 -5.88 -19.05
C ALA A 160 4.61 -6.75 -17.95
N ALA A 161 3.82 -7.31 -17.07
CA ALA A 161 4.29 -8.22 -16.01
C ALA A 161 5.05 -9.41 -16.59
N ARG A 162 4.51 -10.03 -17.66
CA ARG A 162 5.19 -11.15 -18.36
C ARG A 162 6.55 -10.74 -18.93
N ARG A 163 6.64 -9.55 -19.55
CA ARG A 163 7.93 -9.01 -20.06
C ARG A 163 8.94 -8.80 -18.94
N GLN A 164 8.47 -8.36 -17.76
CA GLN A 164 9.30 -8.14 -16.59
C GLN A 164 9.53 -9.42 -15.75
N ARG A 165 9.06 -10.58 -16.22
CA ARG A 165 9.14 -11.87 -15.50
C ARG A 165 8.53 -11.79 -14.11
N ILE A 166 7.44 -11.03 -13.96
CA ILE A 166 6.64 -10.91 -12.73
C ILE A 166 5.40 -11.78 -12.90
N TYR A 167 5.16 -12.68 -11.96
CA TYR A 167 4.01 -13.56 -11.95
C TYR A 167 2.88 -12.91 -11.16
N LEU A 168 1.76 -12.59 -11.83
CA LEU A 168 0.62 -11.94 -11.19
C LEU A 168 -0.27 -12.95 -10.50
N CYS A 169 -0.70 -12.59 -9.30
CA CYS A 169 -1.67 -13.32 -8.51
C CYS A 169 -2.74 -12.37 -7.99
N PHE A 170 -4.01 -12.71 -8.18
CA PHE A 170 -5.12 -11.83 -7.81
C PHE A 170 -5.90 -12.38 -6.62
N VAL A 171 -6.15 -11.49 -5.67
CA VAL A 171 -7.04 -11.73 -4.53
C VAL A 171 -8.46 -11.37 -4.97
N PRO A 172 -9.43 -12.27 -4.81
CA PRO A 172 -10.83 -11.92 -5.00
C PRO A 172 -11.24 -10.74 -4.09
N ALA A 173 -12.02 -9.79 -4.63
CA ALA A 173 -12.38 -8.54 -3.95
C ALA A 173 -12.96 -8.74 -2.53
N SER A 174 -13.70 -9.83 -2.31
CA SER A 174 -14.29 -10.14 -0.99
C SER A 174 -13.29 -10.70 0.05
N LEU A 175 -12.04 -10.93 -0.31
CA LEU A 175 -11.03 -11.57 0.55
C LEU A 175 -9.80 -10.70 0.83
N THR A 176 -9.70 -9.50 0.29
CA THR A 176 -8.53 -8.61 0.45
C THR A 176 -8.26 -8.33 1.94
N TRP A 177 -9.29 -8.00 2.70
CA TRP A 177 -9.21 -7.74 4.15
C TRP A 177 -8.67 -8.92 4.98
N LEU A 178 -8.71 -10.14 4.43
CA LEU A 178 -8.30 -11.37 5.14
C LEU A 178 -6.91 -11.85 4.71
N VAL A 179 -6.59 -11.72 3.41
CA VAL A 179 -5.41 -12.40 2.83
C VAL A 179 -4.39 -11.44 2.21
N GLN A 180 -4.68 -10.15 2.14
CA GLN A 180 -3.76 -9.16 1.61
C GLN A 180 -2.90 -8.57 2.73
N PRO A 181 -1.56 -8.83 2.74
CA PRO A 181 -0.67 -8.37 3.82
C PRO A 181 -0.75 -6.88 4.09
N LEU A 182 -0.87 -6.08 3.03
CA LEU A 182 -0.95 -4.63 3.12
C LEU A 182 -2.19 -4.17 3.89
N ASP A 183 -3.37 -4.70 3.56
CA ASP A 183 -4.63 -4.33 4.23
C ASP A 183 -4.66 -4.75 5.70
N VAL A 184 -4.20 -5.97 5.97
CA VAL A 184 -4.30 -6.56 7.31
C VAL A 184 -3.32 -5.92 8.30
N ALA A 185 -2.07 -5.65 7.87
CA ALA A 185 -1.01 -5.33 8.82
C ALA A 185 -0.36 -3.95 8.62
N ILE A 186 -0.23 -3.46 7.38
CA ILE A 186 0.72 -2.39 7.07
C ILE A 186 0.03 -1.05 6.86
N ILE A 187 -0.99 -0.97 6.02
CA ILE A 187 -1.67 0.29 5.65
C ILE A 187 -2.23 0.99 6.89
N ARG A 188 -2.80 0.24 7.83
CA ARG A 188 -3.32 0.81 9.08
C ARG A 188 -2.24 1.47 9.92
N LYS A 189 -1.06 0.83 10.03
CA LYS A 189 0.09 1.37 10.78
C LYS A 189 0.66 2.60 10.09
N LEU A 190 0.80 2.56 8.77
CA LEU A 190 1.24 3.68 7.95
C LEU A 190 0.31 4.89 8.13
N LYS A 191 -1.00 4.71 7.98
CA LYS A 191 -1.99 5.78 8.19
C LYS A 191 -2.00 6.32 9.62
N ALA A 192 -1.80 5.46 10.62
CA ALA A 192 -1.70 5.89 12.02
C ALA A 192 -0.45 6.76 12.25
N PHE A 193 0.70 6.36 11.69
CA PHE A 193 1.92 7.15 11.76
C PHE A 193 1.75 8.51 11.10
N VAL A 194 1.21 8.56 9.86
CA VAL A 194 0.98 9.81 9.16
C VAL A 194 0.06 10.74 9.95
N ARG A 195 -1.06 10.23 10.48
CA ARG A 195 -1.99 11.01 11.30
C ARG A 195 -1.35 11.55 12.58
N ALA A 196 -0.57 10.74 13.28
CA ALA A 196 0.09 11.17 14.50
C ALA A 196 1.10 12.30 14.24
N HIS A 197 1.90 12.19 13.18
CA HIS A 197 2.87 13.21 12.81
C HIS A 197 2.20 14.47 12.26
N TYR A 198 1.15 14.33 11.47
CA TYR A 198 0.33 15.44 11.01
C TYR A 198 -0.18 16.30 12.19
N LYS A 199 -0.79 15.66 13.20
CA LYS A 199 -1.27 16.35 14.41
C LYS A 199 -0.12 17.00 15.17
N ARG A 200 1.02 16.33 15.31
CA ARG A 200 2.20 16.92 15.96
C ARG A 200 2.68 18.18 15.25
N THR A 201 2.75 18.14 13.93
CA THR A 201 3.14 19.30 13.10
C THR A 201 2.14 20.45 13.26
N GLN A 202 0.84 20.16 13.29
CA GLN A 202 -0.19 21.18 13.54
C GLN A 202 0.03 21.90 14.88
N VAL A 203 0.29 21.14 15.96
CA VAL A 203 0.52 21.70 17.29
C VAL A 203 1.82 22.50 17.31
N GLN A 204 2.91 21.96 16.76
CA GLN A 204 4.23 22.62 16.78
C GLN A 204 4.24 23.95 16.03
N HIS A 205 3.51 24.06 14.94
CA HIS A 205 3.48 25.28 14.11
C HIS A 205 2.22 26.13 14.34
N ALA A 206 1.40 25.79 15.34
CA ALA A 206 0.12 26.45 15.63
C ALA A 206 -0.74 26.68 14.36
N THR A 207 -0.70 25.71 13.42
CA THR A 207 -1.37 25.82 12.12
C THR A 207 -2.60 24.94 12.07
N ALA A 208 -3.66 25.49 11.50
CA ALA A 208 -4.89 24.73 11.25
C ALA A 208 -4.72 23.64 10.16
N CYS A 209 -3.70 23.79 9.30
CA CYS A 209 -3.49 22.91 8.19
C CYS A 209 -2.01 22.73 7.88
N VAL A 210 -1.58 21.48 7.77
CA VAL A 210 -0.21 21.14 7.33
C VAL A 210 -0.17 21.19 5.81
N ASP A 211 0.81 21.87 5.25
CA ASP A 211 0.96 21.96 3.80
C ASP A 211 1.32 20.61 3.16
N LEU A 212 1.16 20.54 1.85
CA LEU A 212 1.39 19.33 1.06
C LEU A 212 2.83 18.81 1.21
N VAL A 213 3.81 19.71 1.17
CA VAL A 213 5.22 19.38 1.23
C VAL A 213 5.54 18.66 2.54
N HIS A 214 5.05 19.19 3.66
CA HIS A 214 5.20 18.54 4.96
C HIS A 214 4.48 17.18 5.03
N VAL A 215 3.28 17.06 4.44
CA VAL A 215 2.57 15.77 4.40
C VAL A 215 3.35 14.74 3.60
N VAL A 216 3.93 15.11 2.45
CA VAL A 216 4.78 14.20 1.67
C VAL A 216 6.04 13.82 2.45
N ARG A 217 6.70 14.76 3.12
CA ARG A 217 7.86 14.46 4.01
C ARG A 217 7.49 13.49 5.13
N ILE A 218 6.32 13.66 5.75
CA ILE A 218 5.80 12.72 6.75
C ILE A 218 5.56 11.34 6.12
N LEU A 219 4.96 11.27 4.94
CA LEU A 219 4.69 10.03 4.23
C LEU A 219 6.00 9.31 3.85
N VAL A 220 7.00 10.02 3.35
CA VAL A 220 8.32 9.46 3.04
C VAL A 220 8.98 8.86 4.29
N ARG A 221 8.90 9.55 5.44
CA ARG A 221 9.37 8.99 6.73
C ARG A 221 8.60 7.75 7.15
N ALA A 222 7.29 7.72 6.91
CA ALA A 222 6.45 6.55 7.18
C ALA A 222 6.85 5.36 6.30
N ILE A 223 7.13 5.61 5.02
CA ILE A 223 7.63 4.61 4.07
C ILE A 223 8.97 4.04 4.55
N ALA A 224 9.93 4.89 4.86
CA ALA A 224 11.24 4.48 5.35
C ALA A 224 11.14 3.64 6.63
N LYS A 225 10.31 4.06 7.59
CA LYS A 225 10.07 3.31 8.82
C LYS A 225 9.43 1.94 8.57
N ASN A 226 8.48 1.86 7.66
CA ASN A 226 7.84 0.59 7.33
C ASN A 226 8.76 -0.33 6.51
N SER A 227 9.66 0.23 5.70
CA SER A 227 10.65 -0.54 4.94
C SER A 227 11.77 -1.11 5.81
N ALA A 228 12.10 -0.41 6.90
CA ALA A 228 13.08 -0.86 7.91
C ALA A 228 12.44 -1.59 9.10
N GLY A 229 11.12 -1.73 9.07
CA GLY A 229 10.31 -2.20 10.21
C GLY A 229 10.18 -3.71 10.27
N PRO A 230 9.31 -4.19 11.17
CA PRO A 230 9.31 -5.55 11.64
C PRO A 230 9.13 -6.52 10.49
N ASP A 231 9.83 -7.60 10.65
CA ASP A 231 9.76 -8.86 9.96
C ASP A 231 8.58 -8.96 8.96
N MET A 232 8.82 -8.45 7.75
CA MET A 232 7.84 -8.49 6.66
C MET A 232 7.53 -9.96 6.32
N GLU A 233 8.52 -10.85 6.46
CA GLU A 233 8.32 -12.28 6.36
C GLU A 233 7.28 -12.75 7.37
N GLN A 234 7.31 -12.25 8.60
CA GLN A 234 6.33 -12.60 9.63
C GLN A 234 4.92 -12.07 9.28
N CYS A 235 4.80 -10.91 8.62
CA CYS A 235 3.52 -10.43 8.11
C CYS A 235 2.93 -11.36 7.05
N PHE A 236 3.76 -11.82 6.11
CA PHE A 236 3.34 -12.80 5.11
C PHE A 236 3.06 -14.18 5.72
N ARG A 237 3.84 -14.60 6.74
CA ARG A 237 3.61 -15.86 7.47
C ARG A 237 2.34 -15.84 8.31
N ARG A 238 2.06 -14.75 9.05
CA ARG A 238 0.87 -14.63 9.92
C ARG A 238 -0.44 -14.75 9.14
N LEU A 239 -0.47 -14.28 7.91
CA LEU A 239 -1.62 -14.42 7.02
C LEU A 239 -1.79 -15.83 6.47
N ARG A 240 -0.96 -16.78 6.95
CA ARG A 240 -0.96 -18.17 6.47
C ARG A 240 -0.83 -18.30 4.93
N LEU A 241 -0.40 -17.23 4.24
CA LEU A 241 -0.05 -17.31 2.82
C LEU A 241 1.09 -18.31 2.60
N CYS A 242 1.90 -18.55 3.65
CA CYS A 242 2.89 -19.64 3.69
C CYS A 242 2.23 -21.01 3.88
N CYS A 243 1.11 -21.06 4.59
CA CYS A 243 0.35 -22.30 4.87
C CYS A 243 -0.55 -22.72 3.70
N LEU A 244 -0.55 -21.99 2.58
CA LEU A 244 -1.10 -22.49 1.32
C LEU A 244 -0.43 -23.78 0.84
N TRP A 245 0.62 -24.20 1.53
CA TRP A 245 1.25 -25.53 1.38
C TRP A 245 0.45 -26.66 2.03
N HIS A 246 -0.43 -26.38 3.02
CA HIS A 246 -1.28 -27.37 3.68
C HIS A 246 -2.77 -27.09 3.42
N TRP A 247 -3.31 -27.77 2.43
CA TRP A 247 -4.70 -27.64 1.94
C TRP A 247 -5.79 -27.87 3.00
N SER A 248 -5.56 -28.73 4.01
CA SER A 248 -6.50 -29.02 5.08
C SER A 248 -6.91 -27.79 5.92
N GLN A 249 -6.04 -26.81 6.09
CA GLN A 249 -6.31 -25.63 6.93
C GLN A 249 -7.07 -24.50 6.23
N ILE A 250 -7.14 -24.49 4.90
CA ILE A 250 -7.89 -23.48 4.14
C ILE A 250 -9.38 -23.81 4.09
N THR A 251 -9.72 -25.10 4.06
CA THR A 251 -11.12 -25.56 4.16
C THR A 251 -11.73 -25.07 5.48
N ASP A 252 -10.97 -25.12 6.58
CA ASP A 252 -11.39 -24.65 7.89
C ASP A 252 -11.57 -23.13 7.94
N LEU A 253 -10.71 -22.37 7.25
CA LEU A 253 -10.83 -20.91 7.15
C LEU A 253 -12.06 -20.48 6.33
N VAL A 254 -12.36 -21.16 5.23
CA VAL A 254 -13.57 -20.90 4.43
C VAL A 254 -14.84 -21.28 5.20
N LEU A 255 -14.79 -22.35 6.01
CA LEU A 255 -15.87 -22.74 6.88
C LEU A 255 -16.07 -21.75 8.03
N LEU A 256 -14.99 -21.27 8.65
CA LEU A 256 -15.03 -20.22 9.69
C LEU A 256 -15.58 -18.89 9.13
N CYS A 257 -15.19 -18.48 7.93
CA CYS A 257 -15.73 -17.29 7.27
C CYS A 257 -17.22 -17.45 6.94
N LYS A 258 -17.65 -18.64 6.51
CA LYS A 258 -19.11 -18.90 6.28
C LYS A 258 -19.90 -18.87 7.59
N SER A 259 -19.37 -19.45 8.67
CA SER A 259 -20.01 -19.40 9.98
C SER A 259 -20.06 -17.99 10.56
N TRP A 260 -18.99 -17.22 10.41
CA TRP A 260 -18.93 -15.82 10.85
C TRP A 260 -19.90 -14.92 10.07
N LEU A 261 -19.96 -15.04 8.74
CA LEU A 261 -20.91 -14.32 7.89
C LEU A 261 -22.37 -14.71 8.21
N SER A 262 -22.64 -15.99 8.51
CA SER A 262 -23.99 -16.43 8.89
C SER A 262 -24.44 -15.90 10.25
N GLN A 263 -23.49 -15.63 11.15
CA GLN A 263 -23.77 -15.08 12.49
C GLN A 263 -23.95 -13.55 12.50
N HIS A 264 -23.22 -12.82 11.62
CA HIS A 264 -23.18 -11.35 11.65
C HIS A 264 -24.00 -10.66 10.55
N CYS A 265 -24.43 -11.38 9.49
CA CYS A 265 -25.32 -10.83 8.46
C CYS A 265 -26.81 -11.09 8.72
N ARG A 266 -27.21 -11.74 9.82
CA ARG A 266 -28.63 -11.89 10.19
C ARG A 266 -29.17 -10.78 11.09
N SER A 267 -28.37 -9.77 11.40
CA SER A 267 -28.74 -8.65 12.29
C SER A 267 -28.71 -7.28 11.60
N ARG A 268 -29.06 -7.23 10.31
CA ARG A 268 -29.39 -5.96 9.62
C ARG A 268 -30.55 -6.17 8.67
#